data_2d4a719e7f44b48fcb11ed0cea0ea933
#
_entry.id   2d4a719e7f44b48fcb11ed0cea0ea933
#
_cell.length_a   1.000
_cell.length_b   1.000
_cell.length_c   1.000
_cell.angle_alpha   90.00
_cell.angle_beta   90.00
_cell.angle_gamma   90.00
#
_symmetry.space_group_name_H-M   'P 1'
#
loop_
_entity.id
_entity.type
_entity.pdbx_description
1 polymer ?
#
loop_
_entity_poly.entity_id
_entity_poly.type
_entity_poly.pdbx_seq_one_letter_code
_entity_poly.pdbx_strand_id
1 'polypeptide(L)'
;MANQEHLALFEQGVTVWNDWRKHHADISPNLSEVAFQEMNLREAALFNADLRGVVLTHADFCMADLSRANLRHADLREAIFYTANLEKADLTEAKLIGADLRESNLQSACLKGANLYTTSFSMANLRDTNLREANLQSANLAHANLSYADCCLADLQHADLTQADLKSTKFYTANLSQANLYAADLSQSDLREATFSQANLREADLREADLSVAVLSLANLVGATLYKANLTMANLSMVNFCMANLSYANLRRAVMLGTNLIGSNLYSANLSGAVLVDADLRESTLREANLSGANLTKANLSMANLAGANLTHANLSGANLCQANLWEANLEGACLAGATMPDGEVYDNG
;
A
#
# COMPACT_ATOMS: atom_id res chain seq x y z
N MET A 1 -26.12 -6.78 -27.73
CA MET A 1 -25.73 -6.60 -29.16
C MET A 1 -25.69 -5.13 -29.48
N ALA A 2 -24.68 -4.68 -30.22
CA ALA A 2 -24.51 -3.30 -30.65
C ALA A 2 -25.70 -2.78 -31.47
N ASN A 3 -25.95 -1.46 -31.38
CA ASN A 3 -26.88 -0.79 -32.28
C ASN A 3 -26.23 -0.61 -33.66
N GLN A 4 -26.89 -1.05 -34.71
CA GLN A 4 -26.32 -1.09 -36.07
C GLN A 4 -26.05 0.32 -36.63
N GLU A 5 -26.85 1.31 -36.28
CA GLU A 5 -26.62 2.72 -36.69
C GLU A 5 -25.40 3.30 -36.00
N HIS A 6 -25.25 3.08 -34.67
CA HIS A 6 -24.08 3.51 -33.93
C HIS A 6 -22.81 2.80 -34.45
N LEU A 7 -22.90 1.52 -34.76
CA LEU A 7 -21.79 0.75 -35.28
C LEU A 7 -21.33 1.31 -36.63
N ALA A 8 -22.26 1.52 -37.57
CA ALA A 8 -21.98 2.06 -38.90
C ALA A 8 -21.35 3.48 -38.85
N LEU A 9 -21.73 4.31 -37.85
CA LEU A 9 -21.11 5.60 -37.61
C LEU A 9 -19.69 5.46 -37.06
N PHE A 10 -19.50 4.55 -36.11
CA PHE A 10 -18.21 4.32 -35.47
C PHE A 10 -17.16 3.77 -36.44
N GLU A 11 -17.57 2.85 -37.35
CA GLU A 11 -16.69 2.29 -38.38
C GLU A 11 -16.22 3.32 -39.42
N GLN A 12 -16.91 4.46 -39.57
CA GLN A 12 -16.46 5.57 -40.42
C GLN A 12 -15.32 6.39 -39.84
N GLY A 13 -14.94 6.08 -38.61
CA GLY A 13 -13.79 6.69 -37.91
C GLY A 13 -14.14 7.82 -36.98
N VAL A 14 -13.15 8.21 -36.17
CA VAL A 14 -13.31 9.12 -35.03
C VAL A 14 -13.85 10.50 -35.42
N THR A 15 -13.48 11.03 -36.57
CA THR A 15 -13.95 12.36 -37.01
C THR A 15 -15.47 12.36 -37.21
N VAL A 16 -16.01 11.37 -37.93
CA VAL A 16 -17.46 11.25 -38.19
C VAL A 16 -18.20 10.95 -36.89
N TRP A 17 -17.64 10.04 -36.06
CA TRP A 17 -18.16 9.70 -34.75
C TRP A 17 -18.27 10.95 -33.85
N ASN A 18 -17.19 11.70 -33.69
CA ASN A 18 -17.16 12.88 -32.84
C ASN A 18 -18.12 13.98 -33.32
N ASP A 19 -18.27 14.15 -34.63
CA ASP A 19 -19.22 15.12 -35.16
C ASP A 19 -20.68 14.72 -34.86
N TRP A 20 -21.00 13.45 -35.00
CA TRP A 20 -22.30 12.92 -34.58
C TRP A 20 -22.50 13.09 -33.06
N ARG A 21 -21.49 12.79 -32.23
CA ARG A 21 -21.55 12.94 -30.77
C ARG A 21 -21.81 14.39 -30.32
N LYS A 22 -21.30 15.39 -31.00
CA LYS A 22 -21.58 16.82 -30.70
C LYS A 22 -23.06 17.16 -30.73
N HIS A 23 -23.80 16.51 -31.59
CA HIS A 23 -25.23 16.77 -31.78
C HIS A 23 -26.13 15.80 -31.00
N HIS A 24 -25.55 14.72 -30.45
CA HIS A 24 -26.26 13.64 -29.76
C HIS A 24 -25.60 13.28 -28.43
N ALA A 25 -25.23 14.30 -27.64
CA ALA A 25 -24.53 14.14 -26.36
C ALA A 25 -25.38 13.43 -25.30
N ASP A 26 -26.70 13.54 -25.37
CA ASP A 26 -27.67 12.90 -24.49
C ASP A 26 -27.89 11.40 -24.79
N ILE A 27 -27.49 10.94 -25.96
CA ILE A 27 -27.59 9.51 -26.34
C ILE A 27 -26.43 8.72 -25.71
N SER A 28 -26.76 7.56 -25.11
CA SER A 28 -25.77 6.56 -24.71
C SER A 28 -25.58 5.56 -25.84
N PRO A 29 -24.49 5.69 -26.65
CA PRO A 29 -24.34 4.81 -27.79
C PRO A 29 -24.02 3.38 -27.35
N ASN A 30 -24.63 2.41 -28.03
CA ASN A 30 -24.41 1.00 -27.76
C ASN A 30 -23.48 0.41 -28.84
N LEU A 31 -22.27 0.04 -28.40
CA LEU A 31 -21.23 -0.63 -29.19
C LEU A 31 -20.81 -1.96 -28.53
N SER A 32 -21.69 -2.55 -27.70
CA SER A 32 -21.37 -3.74 -26.91
C SER A 32 -21.12 -4.98 -27.76
N GLU A 33 -20.24 -5.88 -27.26
CA GLU A 33 -19.98 -7.22 -27.84
C GLU A 33 -19.42 -7.20 -29.28
N VAL A 34 -18.74 -6.12 -29.68
CA VAL A 34 -18.10 -6.00 -31.01
C VAL A 34 -16.60 -6.17 -30.86
N ALA A 35 -15.93 -6.62 -31.91
CA ALA A 35 -14.48 -6.76 -31.95
C ALA A 35 -13.87 -5.75 -32.93
N PHE A 36 -13.00 -4.88 -32.41
CA PHE A 36 -12.24 -3.89 -33.17
C PHE A 36 -10.78 -3.95 -32.72
N GLN A 37 -9.97 -4.77 -33.37
CA GLN A 37 -8.54 -4.86 -33.02
C GLN A 37 -7.76 -3.69 -33.65
N GLU A 38 -6.73 -3.22 -32.93
CA GLU A 38 -5.79 -2.19 -33.42
C GLU A 38 -6.44 -0.89 -33.92
N MET A 39 -7.64 -0.56 -33.40
CA MET A 39 -8.39 0.63 -33.84
C MET A 39 -7.76 1.91 -33.33
N ASN A 40 -7.62 2.91 -34.21
CA ASN A 40 -7.24 4.25 -33.79
C ASN A 40 -8.47 5.00 -33.29
N LEU A 41 -8.53 5.19 -31.96
CA LEU A 41 -9.62 5.86 -31.23
C LEU A 41 -9.13 7.13 -30.49
N ARG A 42 -8.01 7.70 -30.96
CA ARG A 42 -7.47 8.93 -30.38
C ARG A 42 -8.53 10.03 -30.40
N GLU A 43 -8.68 10.72 -29.24
CA GLU A 43 -9.64 11.79 -29.06
C GLU A 43 -11.11 11.39 -29.30
N ALA A 44 -11.43 10.10 -29.31
CA ALA A 44 -12.81 9.63 -29.53
C ALA A 44 -13.73 10.04 -28.36
N ALA A 45 -14.90 10.60 -28.68
CA ALA A 45 -15.94 10.96 -27.72
C ALA A 45 -16.83 9.76 -27.38
N LEU A 46 -16.34 8.91 -26.45
CA LEU A 46 -17.00 7.68 -26.02
C LEU A 46 -17.68 7.80 -24.65
N PHE A 47 -17.88 9.02 -24.14
CA PHE A 47 -18.54 9.27 -22.88
C PHE A 47 -19.96 8.66 -22.85
N ASN A 48 -20.32 8.04 -21.72
CA ASN A 48 -21.56 7.30 -21.52
C ASN A 48 -21.81 6.13 -22.53
N ALA A 49 -20.81 5.70 -23.31
CA ALA A 49 -20.99 4.60 -24.28
C ALA A 49 -21.13 3.25 -23.56
N ASP A 50 -21.96 2.37 -24.10
CA ASP A 50 -22.01 0.97 -23.73
C ASP A 50 -21.01 0.17 -24.60
N LEU A 51 -19.91 -0.18 -23.98
CA LEU A 51 -18.77 -0.92 -24.55
C LEU A 51 -18.58 -2.28 -23.84
N ARG A 52 -19.65 -2.84 -23.27
CA ARG A 52 -19.58 -4.13 -22.56
C ARG A 52 -19.12 -5.25 -23.46
N GLY A 53 -18.15 -6.04 -22.97
CA GLY A 53 -17.66 -7.22 -23.68
C GLY A 53 -17.02 -6.91 -25.04
N VAL A 54 -16.69 -5.65 -25.33
CA VAL A 54 -16.00 -5.25 -26.54
C VAL A 54 -14.58 -5.82 -26.54
N VAL A 55 -14.07 -6.19 -27.73
CA VAL A 55 -12.66 -6.56 -27.91
C VAL A 55 -11.94 -5.41 -28.63
N LEU A 56 -11.08 -4.70 -27.93
CA LEU A 56 -10.32 -3.52 -28.38
C LEU A 56 -8.84 -3.68 -28.01
N THR A 57 -8.31 -4.88 -28.23
CA THR A 57 -6.89 -5.14 -28.00
C THR A 57 -6.02 -4.27 -28.89
N HIS A 58 -4.90 -3.74 -28.33
CA HIS A 58 -3.97 -2.82 -29.00
C HIS A 58 -4.60 -1.53 -29.57
N ALA A 59 -5.84 -1.18 -29.18
CA ALA A 59 -6.48 0.06 -29.65
C ALA A 59 -5.81 1.30 -29.02
N ASP A 60 -5.74 2.38 -29.76
CA ASP A 60 -5.19 3.66 -29.32
C ASP A 60 -6.31 4.62 -28.88
N PHE A 61 -6.49 4.78 -27.57
CA PHE A 61 -7.44 5.70 -26.93
C PHE A 61 -6.76 6.96 -26.38
N CYS A 62 -5.58 7.33 -26.87
CA CYS A 62 -4.92 8.54 -26.36
C CYS A 62 -5.86 9.73 -26.41
N MET A 63 -5.97 10.48 -25.30
CA MET A 63 -6.82 11.66 -25.17
C MET A 63 -8.32 11.40 -25.41
N ALA A 64 -8.78 10.15 -25.50
CA ALA A 64 -10.20 9.83 -25.67
C ALA A 64 -10.99 10.15 -24.38
N ASP A 65 -12.26 10.53 -24.56
CA ASP A 65 -13.20 10.69 -23.45
C ASP A 65 -14.10 9.44 -23.33
N LEU A 66 -13.78 8.57 -22.36
CA LEU A 66 -14.55 7.40 -21.97
C LEU A 66 -15.26 7.62 -20.61
N SER A 67 -15.44 8.89 -20.22
CA SER A 67 -16.09 9.17 -18.93
C SER A 67 -17.48 8.53 -18.85
N ARG A 68 -17.72 7.85 -17.71
CA ARG A 68 -18.95 7.08 -17.47
C ARG A 68 -19.25 5.99 -18.49
N ALA A 69 -18.30 5.59 -19.34
CA ALA A 69 -18.49 4.48 -20.27
C ALA A 69 -18.62 3.15 -19.51
N ASN A 70 -19.40 2.24 -20.04
CA ASN A 70 -19.54 0.89 -19.52
C ASN A 70 -18.64 -0.07 -20.29
N LEU A 71 -17.49 -0.42 -19.69
CA LEU A 71 -16.44 -1.28 -20.25
C LEU A 71 -16.39 -2.65 -19.54
N ARG A 72 -17.50 -3.06 -18.87
CA ARG A 72 -17.54 -4.34 -18.14
C ARG A 72 -17.16 -5.50 -19.06
N HIS A 73 -16.28 -6.38 -18.56
CA HIS A 73 -15.78 -7.55 -19.26
C HIS A 73 -15.09 -7.25 -20.62
N ALA A 74 -14.75 -5.99 -20.90
CA ALA A 74 -14.05 -5.61 -22.14
C ALA A 74 -12.65 -6.24 -22.19
N ASP A 75 -12.20 -6.60 -23.37
CA ASP A 75 -10.83 -7.03 -23.63
C ASP A 75 -10.02 -5.86 -24.22
N LEU A 76 -9.22 -5.23 -23.35
CA LEU A 76 -8.45 -4.02 -23.59
C LEU A 76 -6.94 -4.28 -23.44
N ARG A 77 -6.51 -5.53 -23.64
CA ARG A 77 -5.11 -5.90 -23.50
C ARG A 77 -4.24 -5.09 -24.45
N GLU A 78 -3.14 -4.55 -23.89
CA GLU A 78 -2.16 -3.74 -24.62
C GLU A 78 -2.75 -2.48 -25.29
N ALA A 79 -3.97 -2.05 -24.89
CA ALA A 79 -4.56 -0.81 -25.35
C ALA A 79 -3.86 0.40 -24.71
N ILE A 80 -3.85 1.52 -25.42
CA ILE A 80 -3.17 2.76 -25.02
C ILE A 80 -4.21 3.80 -24.61
N PHE A 81 -4.24 4.17 -23.32
CA PHE A 81 -5.13 5.19 -22.74
C PHE A 81 -4.35 6.40 -22.25
N TYR A 82 -3.20 6.68 -22.83
CA TYR A 82 -2.37 7.80 -22.40
C TYR A 82 -3.17 9.10 -22.38
N THR A 83 -3.24 9.77 -21.22
CA THR A 83 -4.05 10.99 -20.96
C THR A 83 -5.56 10.86 -21.24
N ALA A 84 -6.09 9.65 -21.39
CA ALA A 84 -7.52 9.43 -21.59
C ALA A 84 -8.33 9.77 -20.33
N ASN A 85 -9.59 10.18 -20.52
CA ASN A 85 -10.54 10.40 -19.45
C ASN A 85 -11.47 9.19 -19.27
N LEU A 86 -11.29 8.46 -18.15
CA LEU A 86 -12.11 7.31 -17.74
C LEU A 86 -12.87 7.63 -16.43
N GLU A 87 -13.11 8.92 -16.12
CA GLU A 87 -13.80 9.32 -14.91
C GLU A 87 -15.15 8.59 -14.79
N LYS A 88 -15.35 7.90 -13.65
CA LYS A 88 -16.56 7.12 -13.37
C LYS A 88 -16.88 6.00 -14.39
N ALA A 89 -15.92 5.60 -15.21
CA ALA A 89 -16.10 4.45 -16.11
C ALA A 89 -16.25 3.14 -15.31
N ASP A 90 -17.01 2.20 -15.83
CA ASP A 90 -17.15 0.86 -15.26
C ASP A 90 -16.32 -0.16 -16.08
N LEU A 91 -15.18 -0.54 -15.52
CA LEU A 91 -14.24 -1.53 -16.06
C LEU A 91 -14.29 -2.84 -15.24
N THR A 92 -15.42 -3.13 -14.58
CA THR A 92 -15.58 -4.34 -13.77
C THR A 92 -15.22 -5.58 -14.61
N GLU A 93 -14.29 -6.40 -14.08
CA GLU A 93 -13.79 -7.63 -14.71
C GLU A 93 -13.20 -7.43 -16.12
N ALA A 94 -12.81 -6.21 -16.49
CA ALA A 94 -12.13 -5.96 -17.76
C ALA A 94 -10.70 -6.53 -17.76
N LYS A 95 -10.18 -6.87 -18.96
CA LYS A 95 -8.82 -7.34 -19.16
C LYS A 95 -7.97 -6.21 -19.72
N LEU A 96 -7.04 -5.70 -18.90
CA LEU A 96 -6.14 -4.59 -19.25
C LEU A 96 -4.66 -5.00 -19.16
N ILE A 97 -4.36 -6.29 -19.29
CA ILE A 97 -2.98 -6.79 -19.21
C ILE A 97 -2.09 -6.00 -20.17
N GLY A 98 -1.01 -5.40 -19.63
CA GLY A 98 -0.04 -4.64 -20.42
C GLY A 98 -0.56 -3.31 -20.98
N ALA A 99 -1.77 -2.86 -20.62
CA ALA A 99 -2.31 -1.61 -21.12
C ALA A 99 -1.52 -0.40 -20.57
N ASP A 100 -1.50 0.69 -21.33
CA ASP A 100 -0.87 1.96 -20.97
C ASP A 100 -1.92 2.99 -20.54
N LEU A 101 -2.07 3.19 -19.23
CA LEU A 101 -2.98 4.18 -18.63
C LEU A 101 -2.20 5.34 -17.97
N ARG A 102 -0.98 5.59 -18.42
CA ARG A 102 -0.18 6.71 -17.87
C ARG A 102 -0.91 8.04 -18.04
N GLU A 103 -0.85 8.86 -16.97
CA GLU A 103 -1.45 10.21 -16.93
C GLU A 103 -2.97 10.23 -17.18
N SER A 104 -3.64 9.07 -17.22
CA SER A 104 -5.09 9.01 -17.43
C SER A 104 -5.87 9.40 -16.17
N ASN A 105 -7.12 9.84 -16.38
CA ASN A 105 -8.04 10.15 -15.29
C ASN A 105 -9.05 9.02 -15.09
N LEU A 106 -8.88 8.22 -14.01
CA LEU A 106 -9.79 7.16 -13.61
C LEU A 106 -10.57 7.53 -12.33
N GLN A 107 -10.64 8.80 -11.98
CA GLN A 107 -11.31 9.20 -10.73
C GLN A 107 -12.69 8.59 -10.60
N SER A 108 -12.95 7.95 -9.46
CA SER A 108 -14.22 7.26 -9.15
C SER A 108 -14.61 6.14 -10.13
N ALA A 109 -13.68 5.63 -10.95
CA ALA A 109 -13.95 4.49 -11.83
C ALA A 109 -14.09 3.18 -11.02
N CYS A 110 -14.76 2.18 -11.61
CA CYS A 110 -14.88 0.84 -11.05
C CYS A 110 -14.01 -0.13 -11.85
N LEU A 111 -12.97 -0.67 -11.19
CA LEU A 111 -12.07 -1.70 -11.72
C LEU A 111 -12.16 -3.00 -10.91
N LYS A 112 -13.32 -3.24 -10.27
CA LYS A 112 -13.51 -4.43 -9.43
C LYS A 112 -13.24 -5.70 -10.22
N GLY A 113 -12.34 -6.56 -9.70
CA GLY A 113 -11.97 -7.82 -10.33
C GLY A 113 -11.28 -7.69 -11.69
N ALA A 114 -10.87 -6.49 -12.10
CA ALA A 114 -10.15 -6.28 -13.36
C ALA A 114 -8.78 -6.95 -13.34
N ASN A 115 -8.34 -7.45 -14.49
CA ASN A 115 -6.99 -7.97 -14.66
C ASN A 115 -6.07 -6.87 -15.19
N LEU A 116 -5.26 -6.32 -14.30
CA LEU A 116 -4.35 -5.19 -14.50
C LEU A 116 -2.87 -5.63 -14.44
N TYR A 117 -2.60 -6.91 -14.70
CA TYR A 117 -1.25 -7.45 -14.68
C TYR A 117 -0.34 -6.66 -15.62
N THR A 118 0.81 -6.18 -15.12
CA THR A 118 1.79 -5.34 -15.84
C THR A 118 1.23 -4.04 -16.46
N THR A 119 0.06 -3.61 -16.07
CA THR A 119 -0.53 -2.35 -16.56
C THR A 119 0.26 -1.15 -16.04
N SER A 120 0.44 -0.13 -16.87
CA SER A 120 1.09 1.13 -16.47
C SER A 120 0.07 2.21 -16.12
N PHE A 121 0.10 2.65 -14.86
CA PHE A 121 -0.70 3.75 -14.29
C PHE A 121 0.18 4.92 -13.81
N SER A 122 1.43 4.99 -14.27
CA SER A 122 2.32 6.04 -13.78
C SER A 122 1.68 7.43 -13.97
N MET A 123 1.67 8.24 -12.89
CA MET A 123 1.05 9.57 -12.83
C MET A 123 -0.48 9.59 -13.09
N ALA A 124 -1.15 8.45 -13.11
CA ALA A 124 -2.61 8.40 -13.30
C ALA A 124 -3.36 8.88 -12.06
N ASN A 125 -4.55 9.44 -12.27
CA ASN A 125 -5.49 9.79 -11.22
C ASN A 125 -6.47 8.62 -10.97
N LEU A 126 -6.21 7.83 -9.93
CA LEU A 126 -7.03 6.71 -9.46
C LEU A 126 -7.79 7.07 -8.16
N ARG A 127 -7.96 8.36 -7.87
CA ARG A 127 -8.64 8.82 -6.65
C ARG A 127 -10.07 8.26 -6.57
N ASP A 128 -10.47 7.80 -5.37
CA ASP A 128 -11.81 7.24 -5.11
C ASP A 128 -12.18 6.03 -6.00
N THR A 129 -11.22 5.35 -6.64
CA THR A 129 -11.48 4.17 -7.49
C THR A 129 -11.86 2.94 -6.66
N ASN A 130 -12.65 2.05 -7.25
CA ASN A 130 -12.90 0.73 -6.73
C ASN A 130 -12.00 -0.30 -7.43
N LEU A 131 -10.94 -0.75 -6.75
CA LEU A 131 -9.97 -1.76 -7.19
C LEU A 131 -10.10 -3.08 -6.43
N ARG A 132 -11.25 -3.31 -5.77
CA ARG A 132 -11.47 -4.54 -4.99
C ARG A 132 -11.24 -5.78 -5.86
N GLU A 133 -10.50 -6.75 -5.29
CA GLU A 133 -10.24 -8.03 -5.97
C GLU A 133 -9.50 -7.89 -7.32
N ALA A 134 -8.96 -6.72 -7.66
CA ALA A 134 -8.21 -6.51 -8.90
C ALA A 134 -6.84 -7.19 -8.85
N ASN A 135 -6.39 -7.71 -9.98
CA ASN A 135 -5.02 -8.21 -10.15
C ASN A 135 -4.12 -7.10 -10.68
N LEU A 136 -3.31 -6.49 -9.80
CA LEU A 136 -2.34 -5.44 -10.08
C LEU A 136 -0.89 -5.96 -10.00
N GLN A 137 -0.68 -7.28 -10.10
CA GLN A 137 0.67 -7.84 -10.02
C GLN A 137 1.59 -7.20 -11.07
N SER A 138 2.77 -6.76 -10.62
CA SER A 138 3.78 -6.09 -11.44
C SER A 138 3.28 -4.83 -12.17
N ALA A 139 2.16 -4.24 -11.76
CA ALA A 139 1.69 -2.97 -12.32
C ALA A 139 2.62 -1.81 -11.91
N ASN A 140 2.75 -0.83 -12.80
CA ASN A 140 3.47 0.40 -12.51
C ASN A 140 2.47 1.50 -12.08
N LEU A 141 2.48 1.82 -10.80
CA LEU A 141 1.65 2.86 -10.15
C LEU A 141 2.52 4.02 -9.61
N ALA A 142 3.76 4.13 -10.10
CA ALA A 142 4.66 5.18 -9.63
C ALA A 142 4.06 6.58 -9.84
N HIS A 143 4.08 7.40 -8.78
CA HIS A 143 3.50 8.74 -8.73
C HIS A 143 1.99 8.81 -9.00
N ALA A 144 1.27 7.69 -9.01
CA ALA A 144 -0.18 7.69 -9.18
C ALA A 144 -0.89 8.20 -7.92
N ASN A 145 -2.05 8.80 -8.11
CA ASN A 145 -2.94 9.20 -7.01
C ASN A 145 -4.03 8.14 -6.81
N LEU A 146 -3.90 7.32 -5.75
CA LEU A 146 -4.90 6.35 -5.32
C LEU A 146 -5.60 6.78 -4.02
N SER A 147 -5.51 8.06 -3.64
CA SER A 147 -6.11 8.51 -2.38
C SER A 147 -7.60 8.15 -2.33
N TYR A 148 -8.03 7.62 -1.17
CA TYR A 148 -9.38 7.11 -0.92
C TYR A 148 -9.83 5.91 -1.78
N ALA A 149 -8.97 5.30 -2.59
CA ALA A 149 -9.31 4.12 -3.38
C ALA A 149 -9.64 2.91 -2.48
N ASP A 150 -10.47 2.00 -2.96
CA ASP A 150 -10.76 0.72 -2.33
C ASP A 150 -10.00 -0.40 -3.04
N CYS A 151 -8.89 -0.83 -2.47
CA CYS A 151 -8.02 -1.91 -2.92
C CYS A 151 -8.16 -3.18 -2.05
N CYS A 152 -9.29 -3.35 -1.33
CA CYS A 152 -9.49 -4.53 -0.50
C CYS A 152 -9.40 -5.81 -1.34
N LEU A 153 -8.67 -6.83 -0.82
CA LEU A 153 -8.48 -8.11 -1.51
C LEU A 153 -7.72 -8.01 -2.85
N ALA A 154 -7.16 -6.86 -3.20
CA ALA A 154 -6.40 -6.71 -4.44
C ALA A 154 -5.01 -7.38 -4.32
N ASP A 155 -4.50 -7.86 -5.44
CA ASP A 155 -3.14 -8.41 -5.52
C ASP A 155 -2.21 -7.42 -6.22
N LEU A 156 -1.29 -6.84 -5.42
CA LEU A 156 -0.28 -5.86 -5.85
C LEU A 156 1.14 -6.44 -5.71
N GLN A 157 1.32 -7.76 -5.76
CA GLN A 157 2.66 -8.36 -5.68
C GLN A 157 3.57 -7.74 -6.74
N HIS A 158 4.81 -7.38 -6.35
CA HIS A 158 5.81 -6.77 -7.23
C HIS A 158 5.39 -5.44 -7.89
N ALA A 159 4.27 -4.84 -7.52
CA ALA A 159 3.86 -3.55 -8.07
C ALA A 159 4.85 -2.44 -7.68
N ASP A 160 5.04 -1.47 -8.57
CA ASP A 160 5.79 -0.25 -8.29
C ASP A 160 4.82 0.88 -7.89
N LEU A 161 4.84 1.23 -6.61
CA LEU A 161 4.06 2.31 -5.98
C LEU A 161 4.98 3.45 -5.51
N THR A 162 6.17 3.57 -6.11
CA THR A 162 7.13 4.63 -5.74
C THR A 162 6.47 5.99 -5.75
N GLN A 163 6.53 6.71 -4.61
CA GLN A 163 5.98 8.04 -4.43
C GLN A 163 4.48 8.18 -4.80
N ALA A 164 3.72 7.08 -4.74
CA ALA A 164 2.27 7.13 -4.94
C ALA A 164 1.56 7.80 -3.75
N ASP A 165 0.47 8.53 -4.03
CA ASP A 165 -0.45 9.02 -3.00
C ASP A 165 -1.48 7.93 -2.70
N LEU A 166 -1.30 7.27 -1.54
CA LEU A 166 -2.15 6.19 -1.03
C LEU A 166 -2.91 6.63 0.23
N LYS A 167 -3.01 7.93 0.46
CA LYS A 167 -3.65 8.48 1.66
C LYS A 167 -5.09 8.00 1.79
N SER A 168 -5.44 7.50 2.99
CA SER A 168 -6.78 6.99 3.31
C SER A 168 -7.27 5.87 2.37
N THR A 169 -6.37 5.20 1.66
CA THR A 169 -6.68 4.04 0.81
C THR A 169 -7.02 2.83 1.67
N LYS A 170 -7.92 1.98 1.20
CA LYS A 170 -8.28 0.72 1.86
C LYS A 170 -7.56 -0.44 1.20
N PHE A 171 -6.71 -1.14 1.98
CA PHE A 171 -5.98 -2.34 1.57
C PHE A 171 -6.30 -3.55 2.45
N TYR A 172 -7.50 -3.57 3.05
CA TYR A 172 -7.87 -4.70 3.91
C TYR A 172 -7.66 -6.04 3.20
N THR A 173 -6.83 -6.92 3.79
CA THR A 173 -6.40 -8.22 3.24
C THR A 173 -5.73 -8.17 1.85
N ALA A 174 -5.28 -7.02 1.39
CA ALA A 174 -4.57 -6.91 0.11
C ALA A 174 -3.15 -7.52 0.21
N ASN A 175 -2.61 -7.97 -0.92
CA ASN A 175 -1.28 -8.53 -1.03
C ASN A 175 -0.33 -7.56 -1.72
N LEU A 176 0.56 -6.93 -0.94
CA LEU A 176 1.62 -6.02 -1.40
C LEU A 176 3.01 -6.65 -1.20
N SER A 177 3.10 -8.00 -1.19
CA SER A 177 4.40 -8.67 -1.04
C SER A 177 5.36 -8.26 -2.14
N GLN A 178 6.60 -7.90 -1.76
CA GLN A 178 7.67 -7.48 -2.68
C GLN A 178 7.32 -6.22 -3.50
N ALA A 179 6.25 -5.50 -3.16
CA ALA A 179 5.94 -4.22 -3.80
C ALA A 179 6.97 -3.14 -3.42
N ASN A 180 7.20 -2.20 -4.31
CA ASN A 180 8.03 -1.04 -4.07
C ASN A 180 7.15 0.17 -3.70
N LEU A 181 7.17 0.55 -2.41
CA LEU A 181 6.44 1.69 -1.85
C LEU A 181 7.42 2.78 -1.36
N TYR A 182 8.59 2.90 -2.01
CA TYR A 182 9.56 3.92 -1.64
C TYR A 182 8.94 5.32 -1.63
N ALA A 183 9.02 6.02 -0.49
CA ALA A 183 8.50 7.36 -0.27
C ALA A 183 6.99 7.53 -0.61
N ALA A 184 6.19 6.46 -0.58
CA ALA A 184 4.74 6.53 -0.77
C ALA A 184 4.03 7.12 0.46
N ASP A 185 2.93 7.86 0.26
CA ASP A 185 2.07 8.36 1.34
C ASP A 185 0.92 7.37 1.62
N LEU A 186 1.06 6.55 2.67
CA LEU A 186 0.03 5.64 3.18
C LEU A 186 -0.64 6.21 4.45
N SER A 187 -0.55 7.50 4.69
CA SER A 187 -1.11 8.09 5.90
C SER A 187 -2.62 7.85 6.00
N GLN A 188 -3.07 7.51 7.21
CA GLN A 188 -4.49 7.24 7.51
C GLN A 188 -5.12 6.09 6.70
N SER A 189 -4.33 5.22 6.07
CA SER A 189 -4.82 4.08 5.31
C SER A 189 -5.26 2.91 6.19
N ASP A 190 -6.19 2.10 5.70
CA ASP A 190 -6.61 0.85 6.30
C ASP A 190 -5.81 -0.31 5.70
N LEU A 191 -4.77 -0.74 6.43
CA LEU A 191 -3.83 -1.80 6.03
C LEU A 191 -4.02 -3.08 6.86
N ARG A 192 -5.18 -3.22 7.51
CA ARG A 192 -5.45 -4.37 8.38
C ARG A 192 -5.38 -5.68 7.61
N GLU A 193 -4.68 -6.66 8.22
CA GLU A 193 -4.48 -7.99 7.63
C GLU A 193 -3.79 -7.99 6.26
N ALA A 194 -3.30 -6.85 5.77
CA ALA A 194 -2.56 -6.79 4.51
C ALA A 194 -1.18 -7.45 4.64
N THR A 195 -0.65 -7.93 3.52
CA THR A 195 0.67 -8.57 3.45
C THR A 195 1.66 -7.68 2.70
N PHE A 196 2.76 -7.31 3.40
CA PHE A 196 3.88 -6.52 2.90
C PHE A 196 5.20 -7.28 2.99
N SER A 197 5.16 -8.62 2.95
CA SER A 197 6.37 -9.42 3.09
C SER A 197 7.42 -9.02 2.04
N GLN A 198 8.65 -8.68 2.49
CA GLN A 198 9.75 -8.23 1.64
C GLN A 198 9.48 -6.93 0.84
N ALA A 199 8.43 -6.18 1.17
CA ALA A 199 8.14 -4.90 0.51
C ALA A 199 9.19 -3.83 0.87
N ASN A 200 9.42 -2.89 -0.05
CA ASN A 200 10.24 -1.71 0.17
C ASN A 200 9.36 -0.51 0.58
N LEU A 201 9.36 -0.19 1.86
CA LEU A 201 8.63 0.94 2.47
C LEU A 201 9.60 2.02 2.99
N ARG A 202 10.81 2.10 2.43
CA ARG A 202 11.77 3.12 2.84
C ARG A 202 11.19 4.51 2.65
N GLU A 203 11.37 5.37 3.67
CA GLU A 203 10.90 6.75 3.65
C GLU A 203 9.38 6.91 3.47
N ALA A 204 8.60 5.81 3.52
CA ALA A 204 7.14 5.86 3.40
C ALA A 204 6.50 6.57 4.61
N ASP A 205 5.40 7.27 4.35
CA ASP A 205 4.57 7.89 5.36
C ASP A 205 3.39 6.99 5.75
N LEU A 206 3.44 6.40 6.94
CA LEU A 206 2.42 5.52 7.52
C LEU A 206 1.76 6.16 8.75
N ARG A 207 1.78 7.49 8.86
CA ARG A 207 1.19 8.19 10.02
C ARG A 207 -0.29 7.85 10.16
N GLU A 208 -0.67 7.45 11.38
CA GLU A 208 -2.06 7.12 11.73
C GLU A 208 -2.66 5.97 10.88
N ALA A 209 -1.84 5.20 10.15
CA ALA A 209 -2.31 4.03 9.42
C ALA A 209 -2.66 2.87 10.37
N ASP A 210 -3.65 2.05 10.00
CA ASP A 210 -4.01 0.84 10.73
C ASP A 210 -3.40 -0.40 10.04
N LEU A 211 -2.31 -0.92 10.63
CA LEU A 211 -1.60 -2.14 10.22
C LEU A 211 -1.90 -3.31 11.18
N SER A 212 -3.00 -3.26 11.93
CA SER A 212 -3.28 -4.34 12.88
C SER A 212 -3.41 -5.68 12.17
N VAL A 213 -2.74 -6.70 12.76
CA VAL A 213 -2.66 -8.08 12.21
C VAL A 213 -1.95 -8.19 10.85
N ALA A 214 -1.39 -7.10 10.31
CA ALA A 214 -0.68 -7.11 9.04
C ALA A 214 0.62 -7.95 9.10
N VAL A 215 1.07 -8.46 7.95
CA VAL A 215 2.31 -9.25 7.82
C VAL A 215 3.35 -8.42 7.06
N LEU A 216 4.38 -7.96 7.78
CA LEU A 216 5.48 -7.15 7.21
C LEU A 216 6.83 -7.88 7.25
N SER A 217 6.85 -9.20 7.45
CA SER A 217 8.11 -9.94 7.62
C SER A 217 9.11 -9.64 6.50
N LEU A 218 10.38 -9.36 6.89
CA LEU A 218 11.47 -8.99 5.98
C LEU A 218 11.27 -7.67 5.21
N ALA A 219 10.26 -6.86 5.53
CA ALA A 219 10.05 -5.57 4.88
C ALA A 219 11.14 -4.55 5.28
N ASN A 220 11.39 -3.59 4.40
CA ASN A 220 12.34 -2.51 4.62
C ASN A 220 11.60 -1.19 4.88
N LEU A 221 11.64 -0.71 6.15
CA LEU A 221 11.02 0.53 6.61
C LEU A 221 12.06 1.55 7.10
N VAL A 222 13.26 1.52 6.56
CA VAL A 222 14.32 2.49 6.93
C VAL A 222 13.82 3.91 6.69
N GLY A 223 13.89 4.75 7.73
CA GLY A 223 13.46 6.16 7.67
C GLY A 223 11.95 6.38 7.54
N ALA A 224 11.13 5.33 7.57
CA ALA A 224 9.67 5.46 7.48
C ALA A 224 9.07 6.18 8.71
N THR A 225 7.94 6.85 8.51
CA THR A 225 7.20 7.52 9.58
C THR A 225 5.93 6.76 9.93
N LEU A 226 5.89 6.16 11.13
CA LEU A 226 4.75 5.41 11.67
C LEU A 226 4.16 6.10 12.92
N TYR A 227 4.23 7.44 12.97
CA TYR A 227 3.68 8.21 14.07
C TYR A 227 2.20 7.87 14.31
N LYS A 228 1.88 7.44 15.53
CA LYS A 228 0.52 6.99 15.93
C LYS A 228 -0.05 5.82 15.09
N ALA A 229 0.74 5.11 14.31
CA ALA A 229 0.25 3.94 13.57
C ALA A 229 -0.19 2.81 14.52
N ASN A 230 -1.18 2.03 14.12
CA ASN A 230 -1.64 0.86 14.84
C ASN A 230 -1.02 -0.42 14.22
N LEU A 231 -0.08 -1.05 14.93
CA LEU A 231 0.58 -2.30 14.56
C LEU A 231 0.23 -3.44 15.54
N THR A 232 -0.93 -3.35 16.19
CA THR A 232 -1.37 -4.36 17.18
C THR A 232 -1.38 -5.74 16.54
N MET A 233 -0.68 -6.71 17.17
CA MET A 233 -0.58 -8.10 16.71
C MET A 233 0.02 -8.26 15.29
N ALA A 234 0.66 -7.25 14.72
CA ALA A 234 1.33 -7.36 13.43
C ALA A 234 2.54 -8.30 13.51
N ASN A 235 2.84 -9.00 12.40
CA ASN A 235 4.08 -9.76 12.24
C ASN A 235 5.15 -8.87 11.61
N LEU A 236 6.10 -8.44 12.44
CA LEU A 236 7.21 -7.55 12.09
C LEU A 236 8.56 -8.29 12.13
N SER A 237 8.57 -9.62 12.06
CA SER A 237 9.80 -10.41 12.17
C SER A 237 10.80 -10.04 11.08
N MET A 238 12.06 -9.79 11.47
CA MET A 238 13.17 -9.43 10.57
C MET A 238 12.93 -8.13 9.77
N VAL A 239 12.00 -7.28 10.20
CA VAL A 239 11.77 -5.95 9.59
C VAL A 239 12.95 -5.04 9.87
N ASN A 240 13.29 -4.20 8.91
CA ASN A 240 14.28 -3.15 9.10
C ASN A 240 13.59 -1.79 9.35
N PHE A 241 13.57 -1.35 10.63
CA PHE A 241 13.09 -0.04 11.09
C PHE A 241 14.22 0.93 11.42
N CYS A 242 15.42 0.72 10.91
CA CYS A 242 16.55 1.62 11.19
C CYS A 242 16.14 3.07 10.92
N MET A 243 16.36 3.98 11.90
CA MET A 243 16.02 5.40 11.84
C MET A 243 14.53 5.71 11.59
N ALA A 244 13.62 4.74 11.76
CA ALA A 244 12.18 4.97 11.60
C ALA A 244 11.59 5.72 12.79
N ASN A 245 10.49 6.46 12.55
CA ASN A 245 9.73 7.14 13.59
C ASN A 245 8.46 6.34 13.96
N LEU A 246 8.52 5.61 15.07
CA LEU A 246 7.41 4.85 15.66
C LEU A 246 6.85 5.54 16.92
N SER A 247 7.07 6.85 17.09
CA SER A 247 6.58 7.54 18.27
C SER A 247 5.06 7.48 18.38
N TYR A 248 4.57 7.19 19.59
CA TYR A 248 3.15 6.95 19.89
C TYR A 248 2.51 5.78 19.15
N ALA A 249 3.27 4.96 18.41
CA ALA A 249 2.73 3.79 17.72
C ALA A 249 2.21 2.74 18.71
N ASN A 250 1.17 2.02 18.32
CA ASN A 250 0.64 0.89 19.09
C ASN A 250 1.17 -0.44 18.53
N LEU A 251 2.18 -1.00 19.20
CA LEU A 251 2.85 -2.27 18.87
C LEU A 251 2.45 -3.39 19.85
N ARG A 252 1.30 -3.24 20.51
CA ARG A 252 0.84 -4.22 21.49
C ARG A 252 0.76 -5.61 20.88
N ARG A 253 1.45 -6.58 21.56
CA ARG A 253 1.53 -7.99 21.11
C ARG A 253 2.06 -8.19 19.69
N ALA A 254 2.76 -7.22 19.11
CA ALA A 254 3.43 -7.40 17.83
C ALA A 254 4.54 -8.45 17.94
N VAL A 255 4.77 -9.20 16.87
CA VAL A 255 5.87 -10.17 16.76
C VAL A 255 7.02 -9.51 16.02
N MET A 256 8.13 -9.24 16.73
CA MET A 256 9.28 -8.45 16.29
C MET A 256 10.60 -9.25 16.42
N LEU A 257 10.58 -10.53 16.06
CA LEU A 257 11.74 -11.41 16.14
C LEU A 257 12.87 -10.91 15.23
N GLY A 258 14.06 -10.70 15.78
CA GLY A 258 15.24 -10.26 15.01
C GLY A 258 15.05 -8.93 14.26
N THR A 259 14.14 -8.09 14.69
CA THR A 259 13.83 -6.79 14.07
C THR A 259 14.98 -5.82 14.29
N ASN A 260 15.37 -5.08 13.26
CA ASN A 260 16.35 -3.99 13.36
C ASN A 260 15.66 -2.67 13.67
N LEU A 261 15.89 -2.12 14.86
CA LEU A 261 15.35 -0.85 15.36
C LEU A 261 16.46 0.16 15.69
N ILE A 262 17.66 0.00 15.12
CA ILE A 262 18.80 0.87 15.40
C ILE A 262 18.43 2.34 15.12
N GLY A 263 18.67 3.21 16.09
CA GLY A 263 18.42 4.65 15.99
C GLY A 263 16.95 5.03 15.79
N SER A 264 16.01 4.10 15.92
CA SER A 264 14.58 4.39 15.76
C SER A 264 14.01 5.19 16.94
N ASN A 265 12.95 5.94 16.67
CA ASN A 265 12.23 6.70 17.69
C ASN A 265 10.93 5.95 18.10
N LEU A 266 10.91 5.38 19.30
CA LEU A 266 9.77 4.71 19.93
C LEU A 266 9.23 5.52 21.14
N TYR A 267 9.40 6.84 21.14
CA TYR A 267 8.93 7.70 22.24
C TYR A 267 7.43 7.45 22.50
N SER A 268 7.09 7.16 23.74
CA SER A 268 5.72 6.86 24.20
C SER A 268 5.00 5.76 23.36
N ALA A 269 5.73 4.87 22.68
CA ALA A 269 5.13 3.75 21.95
C ALA A 269 4.62 2.67 22.92
N ASN A 270 3.56 1.97 22.55
CA ASN A 270 3.01 0.84 23.30
C ASN A 270 3.50 -0.50 22.76
N LEU A 271 4.47 -1.12 23.41
CA LEU A 271 5.03 -2.43 23.09
C LEU A 271 4.58 -3.51 24.11
N SER A 272 3.47 -3.27 24.84
CA SER A 272 3.05 -4.20 25.89
C SER A 272 2.78 -5.60 25.35
N GLY A 273 3.44 -6.61 25.93
CA GLY A 273 3.37 -7.99 25.52
C GLY A 273 3.97 -8.28 24.13
N ALA A 274 4.72 -7.35 23.52
CA ALA A 274 5.40 -7.59 22.24
C ALA A 274 6.54 -8.62 22.38
N VAL A 275 6.88 -9.31 21.30
CA VAL A 275 7.95 -10.31 21.24
C VAL A 275 9.14 -9.74 20.46
N LEU A 276 10.19 -9.30 21.18
CA LEU A 276 11.39 -8.64 20.65
C LEU A 276 12.65 -9.53 20.84
N VAL A 277 12.48 -10.85 20.77
CA VAL A 277 13.61 -11.78 20.91
C VAL A 277 14.64 -11.52 19.81
N ASP A 278 15.93 -11.41 20.19
CA ASP A 278 17.06 -11.10 19.30
C ASP A 278 16.90 -9.77 18.51
N ALA A 279 16.01 -8.87 18.91
CA ALA A 279 15.85 -7.55 18.27
C ALA A 279 17.05 -6.64 18.55
N ASP A 280 17.40 -5.80 17.58
CA ASP A 280 18.47 -4.80 17.70
C ASP A 280 17.87 -3.38 17.91
N LEU A 281 17.91 -2.91 19.15
CA LEU A 281 17.39 -1.60 19.58
C LEU A 281 18.52 -0.62 19.93
N ARG A 282 19.74 -0.84 19.44
CA ARG A 282 20.87 0.04 19.72
C ARG A 282 20.54 1.49 19.38
N GLU A 283 20.94 2.42 20.26
CA GLU A 283 20.79 3.86 20.02
C GLU A 283 19.34 4.33 19.83
N SER A 284 18.34 3.45 20.05
CA SER A 284 16.93 3.79 19.90
C SER A 284 16.43 4.66 21.07
N THR A 285 15.37 5.43 20.83
CA THR A 285 14.67 6.20 21.86
C THR A 285 13.40 5.49 22.28
N LEU A 286 13.36 4.93 23.49
CA LEU A 286 12.23 4.25 24.13
C LEU A 286 11.71 5.05 25.35
N ARG A 287 11.99 6.36 25.40
CA ARG A 287 11.51 7.20 26.51
C ARG A 287 10.00 7.08 26.66
N GLU A 288 9.55 6.87 27.90
CA GLU A 288 8.13 6.74 28.25
C GLU A 288 7.40 5.60 27.50
N ALA A 289 8.12 4.71 26.82
CA ALA A 289 7.50 3.57 26.13
C ALA A 289 6.94 2.55 27.12
N ASN A 290 5.85 1.91 26.76
CA ASN A 290 5.27 0.80 27.53
C ASN A 290 5.74 -0.55 27.00
N LEU A 291 6.66 -1.19 27.70
CA LEU A 291 7.21 -2.52 27.41
C LEU A 291 6.71 -3.57 28.43
N SER A 292 5.62 -3.30 29.16
CA SER A 292 5.13 -4.21 30.18
C SER A 292 4.84 -5.61 29.63
N GLY A 293 5.41 -6.62 30.27
CA GLY A 293 5.29 -8.01 29.84
C GLY A 293 5.90 -8.33 28.47
N ALA A 294 6.69 -7.43 27.88
CA ALA A 294 7.37 -7.69 26.61
C ALA A 294 8.47 -8.75 26.76
N ASN A 295 8.71 -9.54 25.70
CA ASN A 295 9.82 -10.48 25.67
C ASN A 295 11.00 -9.89 24.89
N LEU A 296 12.02 -9.45 25.61
CA LEU A 296 13.26 -8.85 25.11
C LEU A 296 14.46 -9.82 25.26
N THR A 297 14.20 -11.11 25.31
CA THR A 297 15.26 -12.14 25.47
C THR A 297 16.34 -11.92 24.40
N LYS A 298 17.61 -11.76 24.83
CA LYS A 298 18.78 -11.51 23.99
C LYS A 298 18.69 -10.25 23.10
N ALA A 299 17.74 -9.36 23.32
CA ALA A 299 17.67 -8.09 22.60
C ALA A 299 18.91 -7.21 22.88
N ASN A 300 19.37 -6.47 21.89
CA ASN A 300 20.45 -5.50 22.07
C ASN A 300 19.89 -4.09 22.27
N LEU A 301 19.93 -3.60 23.49
CA LEU A 301 19.48 -2.27 23.92
C LEU A 301 20.67 -1.35 24.26
N SER A 302 21.90 -1.71 23.81
CA SER A 302 23.06 -0.89 24.16
C SER A 302 22.90 0.55 23.64
N MET A 303 23.24 1.52 24.48
CA MET A 303 23.09 2.96 24.22
C MET A 303 21.64 3.42 23.99
N ALA A 304 20.63 2.55 24.22
CA ALA A 304 19.21 2.94 24.10
C ALA A 304 18.78 3.88 25.22
N ASN A 305 17.85 4.80 24.93
CA ASN A 305 17.26 5.67 25.91
C ASN A 305 15.90 5.14 26.39
N LEU A 306 15.87 4.53 27.57
CA LEU A 306 14.70 3.94 28.22
C LEU A 306 14.18 4.81 29.39
N ALA A 307 14.55 6.12 29.44
CA ALA A 307 14.13 6.99 30.56
C ALA A 307 12.60 7.02 30.67
N GLY A 308 12.10 6.75 31.89
CA GLY A 308 10.67 6.68 32.20
C GLY A 308 9.92 5.50 31.53
N ALA A 309 10.61 4.55 30.90
CA ALA A 309 9.95 3.40 30.27
C ALA A 309 9.34 2.44 31.31
N ASN A 310 8.21 1.85 30.98
CA ASN A 310 7.58 0.80 31.79
C ASN A 310 8.02 -0.59 31.30
N LEU A 311 8.89 -1.27 32.06
CA LEU A 311 9.41 -2.62 31.82
C LEU A 311 8.85 -3.64 32.82
N THR A 312 7.73 -3.32 33.49
CA THR A 312 7.14 -4.24 34.49
C THR A 312 6.86 -5.61 33.90
N HIS A 313 7.36 -6.66 34.59
CA HIS A 313 7.23 -8.05 34.15
C HIS A 313 7.82 -8.35 32.75
N ALA A 314 8.67 -7.49 32.20
CA ALA A 314 9.36 -7.76 30.94
C ALA A 314 10.42 -8.87 31.11
N ASN A 315 10.64 -9.67 30.09
CA ASN A 315 11.73 -10.65 30.07
C ASN A 315 12.94 -10.06 29.31
N LEU A 316 13.97 -9.71 30.04
CA LEU A 316 15.26 -9.17 29.56
C LEU A 316 16.39 -10.20 29.66
N SER A 317 16.08 -11.51 29.77
CA SER A 317 17.10 -12.54 29.95
C SER A 317 18.14 -12.49 28.81
N GLY A 318 19.41 -12.35 29.18
CA GLY A 318 20.52 -12.23 28.24
C GLY A 318 20.51 -10.98 27.37
N ALA A 319 19.65 -9.99 27.65
CA ALA A 319 19.65 -8.73 26.92
C ALA A 319 20.90 -7.89 27.21
N ASN A 320 21.34 -7.09 26.24
CA ASN A 320 22.45 -6.15 26.39
C ASN A 320 21.93 -4.74 26.61
N LEU A 321 22.07 -4.20 27.83
CA LEU A 321 21.71 -2.85 28.26
C LEU A 321 22.94 -1.95 28.44
N CYS A 322 24.13 -2.36 27.97
CA CYS A 322 25.36 -1.60 28.16
C CYS A 322 25.18 -0.14 27.71
N GLN A 323 25.52 0.82 28.60
CA GLN A 323 25.33 2.25 28.38
C GLN A 323 23.88 2.71 28.12
N ALA A 324 22.89 1.87 28.35
CA ALA A 324 21.49 2.28 28.24
C ALA A 324 21.11 3.26 29.37
N ASN A 325 20.27 4.25 29.05
CA ASN A 325 19.71 5.17 30.04
C ASN A 325 18.41 4.59 30.64
N LEU A 326 18.46 4.11 31.86
CA LEU A 326 17.33 3.57 32.62
C LEU A 326 16.76 4.57 33.67
N TRP A 327 17.04 5.87 33.56
CA TRP A 327 16.55 6.88 34.52
C TRP A 327 15.01 6.82 34.65
N GLU A 328 14.52 6.65 35.87
CA GLU A 328 13.07 6.49 36.18
C GLU A 328 12.38 5.33 35.44
N ALA A 329 13.11 4.38 34.82
CA ALA A 329 12.49 3.20 34.23
C ALA A 329 11.96 2.26 35.31
N ASN A 330 10.74 1.72 35.10
CA ASN A 330 10.14 0.75 36.02
C ASN A 330 10.47 -0.69 35.59
N LEU A 331 11.32 -1.37 36.36
CA LEU A 331 11.76 -2.77 36.16
C LEU A 331 11.10 -3.75 37.14
N GLU A 332 10.00 -3.38 37.80
CA GLU A 332 9.32 -4.23 38.79
C GLU A 332 8.90 -5.57 38.17
N GLY A 333 9.36 -6.66 38.78
CA GLY A 333 9.06 -8.03 38.28
C GLY A 333 9.73 -8.38 36.96
N ALA A 334 10.64 -7.56 36.42
CA ALA A 334 11.39 -7.89 35.21
C ALA A 334 12.39 -9.03 35.44
N CYS A 335 12.52 -9.94 34.46
CA CYS A 335 13.56 -10.98 34.50
C CYS A 335 14.82 -10.45 33.80
N LEU A 336 15.92 -10.35 34.58
CA LEU A 336 17.23 -9.82 34.14
C LEU A 336 18.31 -10.92 34.06
N ALA A 337 17.95 -12.19 34.15
CA ALA A 337 18.93 -13.30 34.21
C ALA A 337 19.94 -13.24 33.06
N GLY A 338 21.23 -13.07 33.38
CA GLY A 338 22.30 -12.95 32.40
C GLY A 338 22.28 -11.68 31.54
N ALA A 339 21.48 -10.67 31.88
CA ALA A 339 21.49 -9.40 31.18
C ALA A 339 22.77 -8.61 31.49
N THR A 340 23.34 -7.94 30.49
CA THR A 340 24.41 -6.96 30.71
C THR A 340 23.78 -5.60 31.07
N MET A 341 24.11 -5.09 32.26
CA MET A 341 23.58 -3.84 32.82
C MET A 341 24.28 -2.60 32.20
N PRO A 342 23.76 -1.37 32.42
CA PRO A 342 24.34 -0.16 31.85
C PRO A 342 25.83 0.08 32.15
N ASP A 343 26.30 -0.38 33.29
CA ASP A 343 27.72 -0.29 33.73
C ASP A 343 28.62 -1.36 33.07
N GLY A 344 28.05 -2.29 32.29
CA GLY A 344 28.73 -3.39 31.65
C GLY A 344 28.80 -4.68 32.51
N GLU A 345 28.29 -4.67 33.73
CA GLU A 345 28.26 -5.86 34.58
C GLU A 345 27.15 -6.79 34.16
N VAL A 346 27.37 -8.12 34.27
CA VAL A 346 26.34 -9.12 33.98
C VAL A 346 25.47 -9.31 35.24
N TYR A 347 24.15 -9.17 35.08
CA TYR A 347 23.22 -9.41 36.18
C TYR A 347 23.15 -10.90 36.52
N ASP A 348 23.75 -11.25 37.65
CA ASP A 348 23.72 -12.60 38.21
C ASP A 348 22.63 -12.65 39.30
N ASN A 349 21.59 -13.48 39.06
CA ASN A 349 20.65 -13.81 40.12
C ASN A 349 21.34 -14.86 41.02
N GLY A 350 22.10 -14.40 42.04
CA GLY A 350 22.69 -15.27 43.05
C GLY A 350 21.66 -16.19 43.73
#